data_5ee1e1217d27b33233885450324c0950
#
_entry.id   5ee1e1217d27b33233885450324c0950
#
_cell.length_a   1.000
_cell.length_b   1.000
_cell.length_c   1.000
_cell.angle_alpha   90.00
_cell.angle_beta   90.00
_cell.angle_gamma   90.00
#
_symmetry.space_group_name_H-M   'P 1'
#
loop_
_entity.id
_entity.type
_entity.pdbx_description
1 polymer ?
#
loop_
_entity_poly.entity_id
_entity_poly.type
_entity_poly.pdbx_seq_one_letter_code
_entity_poly.pdbx_strand_id
1 'polypeptide(L)'
;IPLGETIAPREALYHVEAVPRLFIAEGDYENRARARLRYLPAKMGAEGFLSRYREHLAAVKAECRFPELAAGAQENEIEQAPESDDLCLLPQKQKGKYTVLIHPRGGQLGTGELNAVLEFLRPLEEAEVRLTMEESMAVRNLSEQKARELLALTKEFRAGTRVEQSVSCIGVPTCQIGIEKSEALLSAILGELARNAEGARLLPQIHISGCQNSCARHQ
;
A
#
# COMPACT_ATOMS: atom_id res chain seq x y z
N ILE A 1 -14.69 0.34 16.43
CA ILE A 1 -15.22 1.19 17.52
C ILE A 1 -14.61 2.57 17.34
N PRO A 2 -15.42 3.60 17.07
CA PRO A 2 -14.92 4.96 16.98
C PRO A 2 -14.50 5.48 18.35
N LEU A 3 -13.43 6.26 18.41
CA LEU A 3 -12.99 6.92 19.65
C LEU A 3 -13.96 8.06 20.08
N GLY A 4 -14.74 8.58 19.13
CA GLY A 4 -15.65 9.73 19.36
C GLY A 4 -14.94 11.09 19.39
N GLU A 5 -13.65 11.13 19.10
CA GLU A 5 -12.82 12.35 19.11
C GLU A 5 -11.86 12.37 17.92
N THR A 6 -11.45 13.57 17.54
CA THR A 6 -10.41 13.79 16.53
C THR A 6 -9.07 13.99 17.24
N ILE A 7 -8.03 13.33 16.74
CA ILE A 7 -6.67 13.44 17.31
C ILE A 7 -5.80 14.39 16.48
N ALA A 8 -4.91 15.12 17.15
CA ALA A 8 -3.94 15.93 16.45
C ALA A 8 -2.89 15.04 15.75
N PRO A 9 -2.37 15.41 14.56
CA PRO A 9 -1.37 14.62 13.84
C PRO A 9 -0.15 14.24 14.71
N ARG A 10 0.32 15.15 15.54
CA ARG A 10 1.44 14.92 16.48
C ARG A 10 1.19 13.79 17.49
N GLU A 11 -0.07 13.43 17.74
CA GLU A 11 -0.45 12.38 18.68
C GLU A 11 -0.63 11.02 18.01
N ALA A 12 -0.70 10.98 16.65
CA ALA A 12 -1.04 9.77 15.91
C ALA A 12 -0.15 8.57 16.25
N LEU A 13 1.15 8.76 16.39
CA LEU A 13 2.09 7.67 16.72
C LEU A 13 1.86 7.08 18.11
N TYR A 14 1.42 7.89 19.09
CA TYR A 14 1.06 7.37 20.41
C TYR A 14 -0.16 6.47 20.36
N HIS A 15 -1.16 6.85 19.54
CA HIS A 15 -2.35 6.04 19.33
C HIS A 15 -2.03 4.74 18.57
N VAL A 16 -1.15 4.81 17.56
CA VAL A 16 -0.69 3.63 16.82
C VAL A 16 0.04 2.66 17.74
N GLU A 17 0.92 3.12 18.65
CA GLU A 17 1.66 2.27 19.59
C GLU A 17 0.76 1.69 20.69
N ALA A 18 -0.26 2.41 21.12
CA ALA A 18 -1.17 1.92 22.16
C ALA A 18 -1.96 0.69 21.74
N VAL A 19 -2.31 0.58 20.44
CA VAL A 19 -3.11 -0.55 19.92
C VAL A 19 -2.36 -1.89 19.98
N PRO A 20 -1.11 -2.05 19.48
CA PRO A 20 -0.37 -3.29 19.64
C PRO A 20 -0.10 -3.62 21.11
N ARG A 21 0.20 -2.63 21.99
CA ARG A 21 0.36 -2.91 23.42
C ARG A 21 -0.90 -3.47 24.06
N LEU A 22 -2.06 -2.90 23.74
CA LEU A 22 -3.35 -3.46 24.16
C LEU A 22 -3.52 -4.88 23.65
N PHE A 23 -3.21 -5.14 22.38
CA PHE A 23 -3.35 -6.49 21.83
C PHE A 23 -2.36 -7.48 22.44
N ILE A 24 -1.12 -7.07 22.71
CA ILE A 24 -0.13 -7.89 23.40
C ILE A 24 -0.61 -8.29 24.81
N ALA A 25 -1.24 -7.35 25.53
CA ALA A 25 -1.70 -7.59 26.90
C ALA A 25 -2.97 -8.45 26.97
N GLU A 26 -3.91 -8.26 26.06
CA GLU A 26 -5.29 -8.80 26.17
C GLU A 26 -5.64 -9.85 25.10
N GLY A 27 -4.74 -10.08 24.13
CA GLY A 27 -4.96 -11.02 23.03
C GLY A 27 -5.14 -12.46 23.49
N ASP A 28 -5.94 -13.22 22.76
CA ASP A 28 -6.14 -14.66 22.99
C ASP A 28 -5.09 -15.45 22.21
N TYR A 29 -3.96 -15.74 22.87
CA TYR A 29 -2.84 -16.46 22.24
C TYR A 29 -2.98 -17.98 22.31
N GLU A 30 -3.87 -18.47 23.14
CA GLU A 30 -4.17 -19.91 23.23
C GLU A 30 -4.99 -20.37 22.02
N ASN A 31 -5.91 -19.51 21.58
CA ASN A 31 -6.73 -19.77 20.40
C ASN A 31 -6.28 -18.91 19.20
N ARG A 32 -5.40 -19.45 18.36
CA ARG A 32 -4.87 -18.75 17.19
C ARG A 32 -5.94 -18.20 16.24
N ALA A 33 -7.08 -18.87 16.13
CA ALA A 33 -8.19 -18.40 15.28
C ALA A 33 -8.81 -17.10 15.83
N ARG A 34 -8.66 -16.83 17.12
CA ARG A 34 -9.13 -15.64 17.82
C ARG A 34 -8.03 -14.66 18.19
N ALA A 35 -6.77 -14.94 17.87
CA ALA A 35 -5.63 -14.06 18.10
C ALA A 35 -5.62 -12.88 17.10
N ARG A 36 -6.67 -12.07 17.11
CA ARG A 36 -6.80 -10.87 16.28
C ARG A 36 -7.50 -9.76 17.06
N LEU A 37 -7.08 -8.51 16.83
CA LEU A 37 -7.60 -7.31 17.51
C LEU A 37 -9.15 -7.25 17.50
N ARG A 38 -9.79 -7.62 16.39
CA ARG A 38 -11.26 -7.60 16.25
C ARG A 38 -12.03 -8.42 17.29
N TYR A 39 -11.39 -9.38 17.93
CA TYR A 39 -12.04 -10.20 18.94
C TYR A 39 -11.98 -9.60 20.35
N LEU A 40 -11.12 -8.60 20.60
CA LEU A 40 -11.06 -7.92 21.90
C LEU A 40 -12.37 -7.20 22.23
N PRO A 41 -12.99 -6.41 21.34
CA PRO A 41 -14.30 -5.82 21.61
C PRO A 41 -15.39 -6.85 21.85
N ALA A 42 -15.34 -8.00 21.19
CA ALA A 42 -16.29 -9.07 21.41
C ALA A 42 -16.11 -9.75 22.80
N LYS A 43 -14.87 -9.76 23.33
CA LYS A 43 -14.53 -10.32 24.65
C LYS A 43 -14.92 -9.40 25.80
N MET A 44 -14.65 -8.11 25.69
CA MET A 44 -14.75 -7.14 26.79
C MET A 44 -15.80 -6.04 26.60
N GLY A 45 -16.54 -6.06 25.51
CA GLY A 45 -17.48 -4.99 25.13
C GLY A 45 -16.76 -3.73 24.62
N ALA A 46 -17.54 -2.81 24.04
CA ALA A 46 -17.00 -1.58 23.47
C ALA A 46 -16.41 -0.65 24.54
N GLU A 47 -17.10 -0.48 25.66
CA GLU A 47 -16.66 0.37 26.78
C GLU A 47 -15.41 -0.20 27.44
N GLY A 48 -15.37 -1.49 27.70
CA GLY A 48 -14.19 -2.17 28.25
C GLY A 48 -12.97 -2.03 27.33
N PHE A 49 -13.16 -2.21 26.01
CA PHE A 49 -12.11 -2.01 25.03
C PHE A 49 -11.57 -0.58 25.05
N LEU A 50 -12.44 0.42 25.06
CA LEU A 50 -12.02 1.84 25.09
C LEU A 50 -11.33 2.21 26.40
N SER A 51 -11.79 1.67 27.53
CA SER A 51 -11.13 1.89 28.83
C SER A 51 -9.71 1.34 28.81
N ARG A 52 -9.52 0.08 28.45
CA ARG A 52 -8.20 -0.55 28.35
C ARG A 52 -7.29 0.15 27.33
N TYR A 53 -7.85 0.54 26.20
CA TYR A 53 -7.12 1.30 25.19
C TYR A 53 -6.60 2.62 25.76
N ARG A 54 -7.42 3.39 26.50
CA ARG A 54 -7.01 4.66 27.12
C ARG A 54 -5.93 4.47 28.19
N GLU A 55 -5.97 3.39 28.95
CA GLU A 55 -4.92 3.03 29.90
C GLU A 55 -3.58 2.80 29.17
N HIS A 56 -3.57 2.01 28.12
CA HIS A 56 -2.36 1.78 27.32
C HIS A 56 -1.88 3.07 26.63
N LEU A 57 -2.78 3.90 26.13
CA LEU A 57 -2.41 5.19 25.55
C LEU A 57 -1.76 6.13 26.57
N ALA A 58 -2.28 6.17 27.79
CA ALA A 58 -1.68 6.96 28.87
C ALA A 58 -0.27 6.47 29.21
N ALA A 59 -0.08 5.15 29.30
CA ALA A 59 1.24 4.56 29.52
C ALA A 59 2.22 4.88 28.39
N VAL A 60 1.80 4.75 27.13
CA VAL A 60 2.62 5.11 25.95
C VAL A 60 3.01 6.58 25.99
N LYS A 61 2.09 7.49 26.30
CA LYS A 61 2.37 8.94 26.42
C LYS A 61 3.37 9.26 27.55
N ALA A 62 3.38 8.48 28.61
CA ALA A 62 4.33 8.64 29.72
C ALA A 62 5.74 8.09 29.37
N GLU A 63 5.80 6.95 28.70
CA GLU A 63 7.05 6.19 28.48
C GLU A 63 7.77 6.54 27.17
N CYS A 64 6.99 6.83 26.10
CA CYS A 64 7.53 7.03 24.75
C CYS A 64 7.69 8.50 24.39
N ARG A 65 8.63 8.76 23.47
CA ARG A 65 8.80 10.06 22.81
C ARG A 65 8.89 9.82 21.32
N PHE A 66 7.86 10.20 20.58
CA PHE A 66 7.81 10.10 19.14
C PHE A 66 8.10 11.46 18.48
N PRO A 67 8.67 11.45 17.25
CA PRO A 67 8.82 12.67 16.48
C PRO A 67 7.45 13.27 16.17
N GLU A 68 7.37 14.60 16.15
CA GLU A 68 6.14 15.27 15.71
C GLU A 68 5.90 15.02 14.24
N LEU A 69 4.71 14.51 13.92
CA LEU A 69 4.25 14.42 12.54
C LEU A 69 3.75 15.81 12.13
N ALA A 70 4.54 16.49 11.31
CA ALA A 70 4.12 17.75 10.72
C ALA A 70 3.06 17.48 9.66
N ALA A 71 1.81 17.77 9.96
CA ALA A 71 0.78 17.90 8.95
C ALA A 71 0.84 19.33 8.37
N GLY A 72 1.80 19.58 7.52
CA GLY A 72 1.87 20.83 6.76
C GLY A 72 0.87 20.76 5.61
N ALA A 73 -0.22 21.53 5.67
CA ALA A 73 -0.92 21.92 4.47
C ALA A 73 -0.02 22.92 3.75
N GLN A 74 0.67 22.49 2.71
CA GLN A 74 1.32 23.44 1.81
C GLN A 74 0.22 24.07 0.94
N GLU A 75 0.09 25.38 1.00
CA GLU A 75 -0.68 26.14 0.01
C GLU A 75 0.09 26.08 -1.30
N ASN A 76 -0.35 25.20 -2.19
CA ASN A 76 0.19 25.09 -3.54
C ASN A 76 -0.86 25.63 -4.50
N GLU A 77 -0.40 26.31 -5.57
CA GLU A 77 -1.28 26.62 -6.69
C GLU A 77 -1.86 25.33 -7.25
N ILE A 78 -3.19 25.23 -7.23
CA ILE A 78 -3.93 24.09 -7.76
C ILE A 78 -4.29 24.42 -9.20
N GLU A 79 -3.75 23.69 -10.14
CA GLU A 79 -4.12 23.76 -11.55
C GLU A 79 -4.74 22.43 -11.97
N GLN A 80 -5.79 22.47 -12.79
CA GLN A 80 -6.26 21.25 -13.44
C GLN A 80 -5.17 20.79 -14.40
N ALA A 81 -4.49 19.72 -14.02
CA ALA A 81 -3.46 19.14 -14.85
C ALA A 81 -4.10 18.42 -16.05
N PRO A 82 -3.45 18.45 -17.22
CA PRO A 82 -3.93 17.72 -18.38
C PRO A 82 -4.04 16.23 -18.08
N GLU A 83 -5.13 15.60 -18.53
CA GLU A 83 -5.29 14.16 -18.49
C GLU A 83 -4.14 13.50 -19.25
N SER A 84 -3.56 12.47 -18.68
CA SER A 84 -2.53 11.67 -19.32
C SER A 84 -3.15 10.38 -19.87
N ASP A 85 -2.84 10.04 -21.12
CA ASP A 85 -3.21 8.75 -21.71
C ASP A 85 -2.42 7.57 -21.09
N ASP A 86 -1.33 7.84 -20.37
CA ASP A 86 -0.55 6.83 -19.67
C ASP A 86 -1.13 6.59 -18.28
N LEU A 87 -1.63 5.37 -18.05
CA LEU A 87 -2.21 4.93 -16.76
C LEU A 87 -1.27 5.10 -15.56
N CYS A 88 0.02 5.24 -15.81
CA CYS A 88 1.04 5.31 -14.79
C CYS A 88 1.58 6.73 -14.56
N LEU A 89 1.14 7.72 -15.36
CA LEU A 89 1.51 9.12 -15.21
C LEU A 89 0.32 9.90 -14.65
N LEU A 90 0.39 10.22 -13.37
CA LEU A 90 -0.68 10.90 -12.66
C LEU A 90 -0.26 12.35 -12.36
N PRO A 91 -0.93 13.34 -12.92
CA PRO A 91 -0.69 14.72 -12.52
C PRO A 91 -1.13 14.93 -11.06
N GLN A 92 -0.36 15.74 -10.33
CA GLN A 92 -0.71 16.12 -8.97
C GLN A 92 -1.55 17.41 -8.96
N LYS A 93 -2.20 17.67 -7.85
CA LYS A 93 -2.88 18.96 -7.65
C LYS A 93 -1.90 20.15 -7.65
N GLN A 94 -0.65 19.91 -7.25
CA GLN A 94 0.42 20.88 -7.28
C GLN A 94 0.86 21.08 -8.73
N LYS A 95 0.88 22.34 -9.18
CA LYS A 95 1.28 22.75 -10.53
C LYS A 95 2.64 22.20 -10.92
N GLY A 96 2.74 21.57 -12.07
CA GLY A 96 3.99 21.04 -12.63
C GLY A 96 4.57 19.84 -11.88
N LYS A 97 3.81 19.26 -10.94
CA LYS A 97 4.22 18.03 -10.23
C LYS A 97 3.42 16.81 -10.72
N TYR A 98 4.13 15.71 -10.83
CA TYR A 98 3.60 14.44 -11.32
C TYR A 98 3.94 13.30 -10.37
N THR A 99 3.09 12.29 -10.39
CA THR A 99 3.33 10.99 -9.75
C THR A 99 3.49 9.95 -10.83
N VAL A 100 4.53 9.13 -10.74
CA VAL A 100 4.67 7.92 -11.55
C VAL A 100 4.28 6.72 -10.71
N LEU A 101 3.30 5.95 -11.19
CA LEU A 101 2.90 4.71 -10.58
C LEU A 101 3.70 3.57 -11.19
N ILE A 102 4.54 2.93 -10.39
CA ILE A 102 5.29 1.73 -10.77
C ILE A 102 4.57 0.53 -10.17
N HIS A 103 3.77 -0.15 -10.97
CA HIS A 103 3.19 -1.44 -10.62
C HIS A 103 4.05 -2.53 -11.29
N PRO A 104 4.82 -3.29 -10.53
CA PRO A 104 5.61 -4.38 -11.11
C PRO A 104 4.69 -5.40 -11.76
N ARG A 105 5.04 -5.84 -12.96
CA ARG A 105 4.24 -6.83 -13.68
C ARG A 105 4.23 -8.15 -12.90
N GLY A 106 3.03 -8.60 -12.49
CA GLY A 106 2.87 -9.77 -11.62
C GLY A 106 3.22 -9.51 -10.14
N GLY A 107 3.31 -8.25 -9.70
CA GLY A 107 3.50 -7.87 -8.30
C GLY A 107 4.91 -8.03 -7.76
N GLN A 108 5.89 -8.46 -8.59
CA GLN A 108 7.26 -8.73 -8.14
C GLN A 108 8.27 -7.80 -8.79
N LEU A 109 9.17 -7.27 -7.97
CA LEU A 109 10.26 -6.39 -8.38
C LEU A 109 11.60 -7.02 -8.02
N GLY A 110 12.46 -7.18 -9.02
CA GLY A 110 13.83 -7.68 -8.81
C GLY A 110 14.71 -6.64 -8.12
N THR A 111 15.73 -7.10 -7.39
CA THR A 111 16.65 -6.20 -6.70
C THR A 111 17.43 -5.28 -7.66
N GLY A 112 17.74 -5.75 -8.86
CA GLY A 112 18.38 -4.93 -9.90
C GLY A 112 17.49 -3.80 -10.39
N GLU A 113 16.21 -4.08 -10.61
CA GLU A 113 15.19 -3.12 -11.03
C GLU A 113 14.94 -2.08 -9.93
N LEU A 114 14.82 -2.55 -8.67
CA LEU A 114 14.69 -1.65 -7.52
C LEU A 114 15.90 -0.73 -7.38
N ASN A 115 17.12 -1.25 -7.53
CA ASN A 115 18.34 -0.45 -7.47
C ASN A 115 18.37 0.60 -8.58
N ALA A 116 17.95 0.28 -9.81
CA ALA A 116 17.88 1.26 -10.89
C ALA A 116 16.92 2.42 -10.55
N VAL A 117 15.77 2.11 -9.95
CA VAL A 117 14.82 3.14 -9.48
C VAL A 117 15.45 3.98 -8.36
N LEU A 118 16.11 3.36 -7.38
CA LEU A 118 16.76 4.07 -6.27
C LEU A 118 17.89 4.99 -6.75
N GLU A 119 18.76 4.53 -7.67
CA GLU A 119 19.81 5.38 -8.24
C GLU A 119 19.24 6.57 -9.03
N PHE A 120 18.15 6.38 -9.75
CA PHE A 120 17.44 7.47 -10.42
C PHE A 120 16.89 8.50 -9.43
N LEU A 121 16.37 8.05 -8.29
CA LEU A 121 15.74 8.92 -7.29
C LEU A 121 16.75 9.61 -6.38
N ARG A 122 17.95 9.05 -6.20
CA ARG A 122 18.98 9.55 -5.26
C ARG A 122 19.27 11.06 -5.38
N PRO A 123 19.38 11.66 -6.60
CA PRO A 123 19.60 13.10 -6.74
C PRO A 123 18.35 13.96 -6.61
N LEU A 124 17.16 13.38 -6.41
CA LEU A 124 15.88 14.07 -6.42
C LEU A 124 15.39 14.30 -4.98
N GLU A 125 15.81 15.39 -4.35
CA GLU A 125 15.56 15.69 -2.93
C GLU A 125 14.06 15.77 -2.57
N GLU A 126 13.20 16.23 -3.51
CA GLU A 126 11.76 16.35 -3.27
C GLU A 126 10.98 15.09 -3.61
N ALA A 127 11.60 14.09 -4.26
CA ALA A 127 10.92 12.88 -4.63
C ALA A 127 10.53 12.05 -3.40
N GLU A 128 9.30 11.59 -3.38
CA GLU A 128 8.75 10.76 -2.30
C GLU A 128 8.24 9.45 -2.88
N VAL A 129 8.60 8.32 -2.26
CA VAL A 129 8.09 7.00 -2.64
C VAL A 129 7.05 6.56 -1.62
N ARG A 130 5.87 6.17 -2.09
CA ARG A 130 4.80 5.57 -1.29
C ARG A 130 4.41 4.21 -1.83
N LEU A 131 4.35 3.23 -0.96
CA LEU A 131 3.77 1.94 -1.30
C LEU A 131 2.23 2.05 -1.29
N THR A 132 1.59 1.34 -2.21
CA THR A 132 0.13 1.31 -2.32
C THR A 132 -0.42 -0.05 -1.89
N MET A 133 -1.73 -0.11 -1.67
CA MET A 133 -2.43 -1.36 -1.35
C MET A 133 -2.52 -2.32 -2.55
N GLU A 134 -2.17 -1.87 -3.73
CA GLU A 134 -2.25 -2.63 -4.99
C GLU A 134 -0.86 -3.02 -5.49
N GLU A 135 0.05 -3.36 -4.57
CA GLU A 135 1.41 -3.85 -4.88
C GLU A 135 2.23 -2.90 -5.77
N SER A 136 1.98 -1.60 -5.65
CA SER A 136 2.62 -0.57 -6.48
C SER A 136 3.46 0.38 -5.64
N MET A 137 4.39 1.07 -6.31
CA MET A 137 5.11 2.23 -5.77
C MET A 137 4.63 3.49 -6.49
N ALA A 138 4.18 4.47 -5.74
CA ALA A 138 3.88 5.81 -6.24
C ALA A 138 5.08 6.72 -5.99
N VAL A 139 5.80 7.10 -7.02
CA VAL A 139 6.91 8.06 -6.96
C VAL A 139 6.35 9.45 -7.23
N ARG A 140 6.36 10.30 -6.22
CA ARG A 140 5.68 11.60 -6.20
C ARG A 140 6.65 12.78 -6.33
N ASN A 141 6.08 13.95 -6.56
CA ASN A 141 6.75 15.25 -6.59
C ASN A 141 7.77 15.39 -7.72
N LEU A 142 7.60 14.64 -8.79
CA LEU A 142 8.46 14.73 -9.97
C LEU A 142 8.06 15.89 -10.88
N SER A 143 9.03 16.55 -11.52
CA SER A 143 8.75 17.39 -12.69
C SER A 143 8.27 16.51 -13.85
N GLU A 144 7.60 17.10 -14.84
CA GLU A 144 7.15 16.34 -16.02
C GLU A 144 8.30 15.60 -16.71
N GLN A 145 9.43 16.25 -16.89
CA GLN A 145 10.60 15.65 -17.50
C GLN A 145 11.07 14.42 -16.70
N LYS A 146 11.24 14.54 -15.38
CA LYS A 146 11.68 13.44 -14.52
C LYS A 146 10.66 12.30 -14.45
N ALA A 147 9.38 12.62 -14.50
CA ALA A 147 8.33 11.62 -14.58
C ALA A 147 8.42 10.81 -15.88
N ARG A 148 8.64 11.45 -17.03
CA ARG A 148 8.82 10.77 -18.32
C ARG A 148 10.11 9.95 -18.38
N GLU A 149 11.21 10.46 -17.82
CA GLU A 149 12.48 9.69 -17.68
C GLU A 149 12.26 8.42 -16.84
N LEU A 150 11.56 8.52 -15.70
CA LEU A 150 11.25 7.38 -14.84
C LEU A 150 10.32 6.37 -15.53
N LEU A 151 9.32 6.84 -16.27
CA LEU A 151 8.46 5.98 -17.09
C LEU A 151 9.25 5.19 -18.13
N ALA A 152 10.21 5.82 -18.77
CA ALA A 152 11.09 5.17 -19.75
C ALA A 152 12.00 4.14 -19.08
N LEU A 153 12.61 4.48 -17.93
CA LEU A 153 13.46 3.58 -17.16
C LEU A 153 12.72 2.31 -16.71
N THR A 154 11.45 2.45 -16.30
CA THR A 154 10.66 1.35 -15.72
C THR A 154 9.85 0.55 -16.73
N LYS A 155 9.93 0.89 -18.02
CA LYS A 155 9.08 0.35 -19.09
C LYS A 155 9.06 -1.17 -19.17
N GLU A 156 10.20 -1.82 -18.98
CA GLU A 156 10.34 -3.27 -19.18
C GLU A 156 9.70 -4.10 -18.06
N PHE A 157 9.64 -3.57 -16.84
CA PHE A 157 9.09 -4.29 -15.70
C PHE A 157 7.80 -3.70 -15.14
N ARG A 158 7.43 -2.48 -15.55
CA ARG A 158 6.19 -1.81 -15.16
C ARG A 158 5.02 -2.28 -16.00
N ALA A 159 3.87 -2.48 -15.36
CA ALA A 159 2.61 -2.75 -16.03
C ALA A 159 2.18 -1.55 -16.89
N GLY A 160 1.83 -1.79 -18.14
CA GLY A 160 1.36 -0.79 -19.09
C GLY A 160 -0.15 -0.84 -19.36
N THR A 161 -0.83 -1.88 -18.91
CA THR A 161 -2.27 -2.07 -19.09
C THR A 161 -2.95 -2.40 -17.76
N ARG A 162 -4.28 -2.24 -17.71
CA ARG A 162 -5.06 -2.56 -16.50
C ARG A 162 -4.90 -4.02 -16.07
N VAL A 163 -4.93 -4.96 -17.02
CA VAL A 163 -4.77 -6.38 -16.70
C VAL A 163 -3.36 -6.71 -16.21
N GLU A 164 -2.32 -6.01 -16.68
CA GLU A 164 -0.97 -6.16 -16.14
C GLU A 164 -0.82 -5.60 -14.72
N GLN A 165 -1.70 -4.69 -14.30
CA GLN A 165 -1.82 -4.19 -12.92
C GLN A 165 -2.60 -5.15 -12.01
N SER A 166 -2.88 -6.36 -12.46
CA SER A 166 -3.56 -7.37 -11.64
C SER A 166 -2.73 -7.76 -10.43
N VAL A 167 -3.42 -8.07 -9.35
CA VAL A 167 -2.85 -8.39 -8.04
C VAL A 167 -3.11 -9.85 -7.70
N SER A 168 -2.12 -10.54 -7.18
CA SER A 168 -2.28 -11.88 -6.64
C SER A 168 -1.74 -11.96 -5.21
N CYS A 169 -2.35 -12.77 -4.36
CA CYS A 169 -1.72 -13.07 -3.09
C CYS A 169 -0.53 -14.01 -3.32
N ILE A 170 0.40 -14.05 -2.36
CA ILE A 170 1.61 -14.85 -2.47
C ILE A 170 1.35 -16.36 -2.66
N GLY A 171 0.21 -16.88 -2.19
CA GLY A 171 -0.20 -18.27 -2.38
C GLY A 171 0.81 -19.35 -1.98
N VAL A 172 0.58 -20.56 -2.47
CA VAL A 172 1.48 -21.70 -2.30
C VAL A 172 2.67 -21.55 -3.30
N PRO A 173 3.90 -21.91 -2.91
CA PRO A 173 4.31 -22.62 -1.67
C PRO A 173 4.66 -21.73 -0.47
N THR A 174 4.68 -20.42 -0.64
CA THR A 174 5.17 -19.50 0.40
C THR A 174 4.17 -19.33 1.54
N CYS A 175 2.87 -19.24 1.23
CA CYS A 175 1.83 -19.09 2.23
C CYS A 175 1.51 -20.44 2.91
N GLN A 176 1.71 -20.53 4.24
CA GLN A 176 1.47 -21.76 5.01
C GLN A 176 0.00 -22.21 5.04
N ILE A 177 -0.93 -21.28 4.83
CA ILE A 177 -2.38 -21.53 4.81
C ILE A 177 -2.99 -21.40 3.42
N GLY A 178 -2.15 -21.18 2.42
CA GLY A 178 -2.54 -21.13 1.02
C GLY A 178 -3.02 -22.50 0.52
N ILE A 179 -3.97 -22.49 -0.42
CA ILE A 179 -4.49 -23.69 -1.05
C ILE A 179 -4.02 -23.74 -2.50
N GLU A 180 -3.99 -22.57 -3.16
CA GLU A 180 -3.71 -22.46 -4.59
C GLU A 180 -2.46 -21.60 -4.89
N LYS A 181 -1.87 -21.84 -6.07
CA LYS A 181 -0.70 -21.13 -6.59
C LYS A 181 -1.12 -19.85 -7.32
N SER A 182 -1.59 -18.85 -6.59
CA SER A 182 -2.16 -17.61 -7.15
C SER A 182 -1.18 -16.82 -8.02
N GLU A 183 0.09 -16.69 -7.61
CA GLU A 183 1.13 -16.03 -8.43
C GLU A 183 1.40 -16.78 -9.74
N ALA A 184 1.45 -18.11 -9.69
CA ALA A 184 1.65 -18.90 -10.90
C ALA A 184 0.48 -18.77 -11.88
N LEU A 185 -0.76 -18.68 -11.37
CA LEU A 185 -1.94 -18.43 -12.20
C LEU A 185 -1.86 -17.04 -12.85
N LEU A 186 -1.54 -16.00 -12.08
CA LEU A 186 -1.39 -14.64 -12.64
C LEU A 186 -0.28 -14.61 -13.70
N SER A 187 0.87 -15.22 -13.44
CA SER A 187 1.98 -15.30 -14.39
C SER A 187 1.58 -16.01 -15.69
N ALA A 188 0.80 -17.09 -15.59
CA ALA A 188 0.30 -17.82 -16.78
C ALA A 188 -0.68 -16.97 -17.60
N ILE A 189 -1.59 -16.25 -16.93
CA ILE A 189 -2.53 -15.33 -17.58
C ILE A 189 -1.76 -14.21 -18.31
N LEU A 190 -0.82 -13.55 -17.63
CA LEU A 190 -0.05 -12.47 -18.24
C LEU A 190 0.85 -12.97 -19.38
N GLY A 191 1.41 -14.17 -19.27
CA GLY A 191 2.19 -14.81 -20.33
C GLY A 191 1.36 -15.11 -21.57
N GLU A 192 0.12 -15.53 -21.42
CA GLU A 192 -0.80 -15.76 -22.54
C GLU A 192 -1.23 -14.43 -23.18
N LEU A 193 -1.54 -13.42 -22.38
CA LEU A 193 -1.94 -12.10 -22.85
C LEU A 193 -0.80 -11.34 -23.55
N ALA A 194 0.45 -11.60 -23.20
CA ALA A 194 1.60 -11.01 -23.92
C ALA A 194 1.63 -11.38 -25.41
N ARG A 195 0.99 -12.49 -25.81
CA ARG A 195 0.83 -12.91 -27.21
C ARG A 195 -0.30 -12.17 -27.94
N ASN A 196 -1.19 -11.50 -27.19
CA ASN A 196 -2.31 -10.72 -27.72
C ASN A 196 -2.41 -9.37 -27.02
N ALA A 197 -1.50 -8.47 -27.35
CA ALA A 197 -1.39 -7.17 -26.71
C ALA A 197 -2.63 -6.27 -26.93
N GLU A 198 -3.34 -6.42 -28.05
CA GLU A 198 -4.54 -5.66 -28.33
C GLU A 198 -5.70 -6.12 -27.44
N GLY A 199 -5.91 -7.42 -27.30
CA GLY A 199 -6.89 -8.00 -26.38
C GLY A 199 -6.61 -7.66 -24.92
N ALA A 200 -5.34 -7.64 -24.52
CA ALA A 200 -4.93 -7.31 -23.16
C ALA A 200 -5.34 -5.88 -22.73
N ARG A 201 -5.36 -4.91 -23.66
CA ARG A 201 -5.76 -3.52 -23.36
C ARG A 201 -7.24 -3.38 -22.99
N LEU A 202 -8.07 -4.31 -23.42
CA LEU A 202 -9.52 -4.30 -23.17
C LEU A 202 -9.91 -4.97 -21.85
N LEU A 203 -8.99 -5.72 -21.23
CA LEU A 203 -9.26 -6.47 -20.02
C LEU A 203 -9.13 -5.62 -18.76
N PRO A 204 -10.02 -5.83 -17.78
CA PRO A 204 -9.93 -5.18 -16.47
C PRO A 204 -8.78 -5.76 -15.65
N GLN A 205 -8.45 -5.06 -14.56
CA GLN A 205 -7.61 -5.58 -13.49
C GLN A 205 -8.29 -6.80 -12.82
N ILE A 206 -7.50 -7.82 -12.49
CA ILE A 206 -7.95 -9.06 -11.87
C ILE A 206 -7.31 -9.16 -10.47
N HIS A 207 -8.05 -9.67 -9.50
CA HIS A 207 -7.56 -9.96 -8.16
C HIS A 207 -7.65 -11.46 -7.90
N ILE A 208 -6.50 -12.11 -7.63
CA ILE A 208 -6.41 -13.57 -7.49
C ILE A 208 -6.02 -13.92 -6.06
N SER A 209 -6.90 -14.61 -5.35
CA SER A 209 -6.64 -15.09 -4.00
C SER A 209 -6.54 -16.61 -3.97
N GLY A 210 -5.48 -17.15 -3.40
CA GLY A 210 -5.20 -18.60 -3.31
C GLY A 210 -5.94 -19.32 -2.19
N CYS A 211 -6.83 -18.66 -1.44
CA CYS A 211 -7.70 -19.26 -0.43
C CYS A 211 -8.81 -18.28 -0.02
N GLN A 212 -9.75 -18.73 0.79
CA GLN A 212 -10.88 -17.94 1.27
C GLN A 212 -10.52 -16.72 2.15
N ASN A 213 -9.26 -16.55 2.54
CA ASN A 213 -8.82 -15.32 3.22
C ASN A 213 -8.83 -14.08 2.32
N SER A 214 -8.92 -14.25 1.01
CA SER A 214 -9.07 -13.19 0.02
C SER A 214 -8.04 -12.06 0.15
N CYS A 215 -6.76 -12.41 0.35
CA CYS A 215 -5.68 -11.45 0.62
C CYS A 215 -5.41 -10.49 -0.55
N ALA A 216 -5.70 -10.87 -1.80
CA ALA A 216 -5.54 -9.97 -2.94
C ALA A 216 -6.61 -8.87 -2.94
N ARG A 217 -7.83 -9.19 -2.58
CA ARG A 217 -8.92 -8.24 -2.30
C ARG A 217 -10.15 -9.00 -1.81
N HIS A 218 -10.73 -8.55 -0.72
CA HIS A 218 -12.04 -9.00 -0.27
C HIS A 218 -13.11 -8.07 -0.87
N GLN A 219 -14.12 -8.66 -1.51
CA GLN A 219 -15.32 -7.93 -1.95
C GLN A 219 -16.28 -7.74 -0.80
#